data_d7fedeaa5be8036a89c0b9c6ca297543
#
_entry.id   d7fedeaa5be8036a89c0b9c6ca297543
#
_cell.length_a   1.000
_cell.length_b   1.000
_cell.length_c   1.000
_cell.angle_alpha   90.00
_cell.angle_beta   90.00
_cell.angle_gamma   90.00
#
_symmetry.space_group_name_H-M   'P 1'
#
loop_
_entity.id
_entity.type
_entity.pdbx_description
1 polymer ?
#
loop_
_entity_poly.entity_id
_entity_poly.type
_entity_poly.pdbx_seq_one_letter_code
_entity_poly.pdbx_strand_id
1 'polypeptide(L)'
;MKYTEVIIETTESGIDECCDKLSALGLCEYVIENESDFRSFLENNRQYWDYVDKELEEKYAGVSRIKLYLNEGSEAMLDAIKNAGLKYTTSVVDDADWENNWKQYYKPLEIGDRLIVVPEWEETDLNGRVPLRLDPGLMFGTGSHATTRMCLEALQSYALDGKRVLDLGCGSGILGIGALVLGASSCVGCDIDPKAPDVVMDNAALNGIGADRLKVYAGDIIGDAALRRSLGTGYDIVLANIVSDVIIPLAPLVRPFMAQSAVFITSGIIDGRESDVAAALRSAGFEIEKHLHEEEWHCYICRWADTAS
;
A
#
# COMPACT_ATOMS: atom_id res chain seq x y z
N MET A 1 -3.52 -1.27 28.16
CA MET A 1 -3.81 -2.40 29.10
C MET A 1 -2.79 -3.50 28.84
N LYS A 2 -2.50 -4.34 29.86
CA LYS A 2 -1.59 -5.47 29.63
C LYS A 2 -2.40 -6.73 29.40
N TYR A 3 -1.99 -7.49 28.41
CA TYR A 3 -2.57 -8.78 28.06
C TYR A 3 -1.48 -9.85 28.12
N THR A 4 -1.90 -11.07 28.43
CA THR A 4 -1.04 -12.24 28.23
C THR A 4 -1.38 -12.84 26.87
N GLU A 5 -0.48 -12.71 25.91
CA GLU A 5 -0.56 -13.46 24.66
C GLU A 5 -0.25 -14.93 24.94
N VAL A 6 -1.08 -15.82 24.50
CA VAL A 6 -0.91 -17.27 24.61
C VAL A 6 -0.83 -17.84 23.22
N ILE A 7 0.26 -18.51 22.89
CA ILE A 7 0.49 -19.14 21.58
C ILE A 7 0.49 -20.65 21.76
N ILE A 8 -0.45 -21.32 21.09
CA ILE A 8 -0.56 -22.77 21.04
C ILE A 8 -0.08 -23.24 19.68
N GLU A 9 1.12 -23.80 19.63
CA GLU A 9 1.66 -24.41 18.42
C GLU A 9 1.01 -25.78 18.21
N THR A 10 0.56 -26.06 16.98
CA THR A 10 -0.09 -27.31 16.62
C THR A 10 0.28 -27.74 15.20
N THR A 11 -0.41 -28.72 14.65
CA THR A 11 -0.34 -29.08 13.23
C THR A 11 -1.63 -28.59 12.55
N GLU A 12 -1.62 -28.47 11.24
CA GLU A 12 -2.81 -28.10 10.47
C GLU A 12 -4.02 -28.99 10.82
N SER A 13 -3.81 -30.32 10.90
CA SER A 13 -4.85 -31.28 11.31
C SER A 13 -5.22 -31.25 12.80
N GLY A 14 -4.43 -30.55 13.62
CA GLY A 14 -4.66 -30.43 15.07
C GLY A 14 -5.38 -29.14 15.46
N ILE A 15 -5.59 -28.21 14.52
CA ILE A 15 -6.24 -26.91 14.80
C ILE A 15 -7.65 -27.13 15.33
N ASP A 16 -8.48 -27.94 14.67
CA ASP A 16 -9.87 -28.20 15.06
C ASP A 16 -9.95 -28.78 16.47
N GLU A 17 -9.10 -29.74 16.81
CA GLU A 17 -9.04 -30.32 18.16
C GLU A 17 -8.67 -29.28 19.21
N CYS A 18 -7.73 -28.39 18.90
CA CYS A 18 -7.35 -27.30 19.81
C CYS A 18 -8.51 -26.31 19.98
N CYS A 19 -9.20 -25.94 18.90
CA CYS A 19 -10.38 -25.07 18.94
C CYS A 19 -11.52 -25.64 19.79
N ASP A 20 -11.81 -26.93 19.64
CA ASP A 20 -12.82 -27.63 20.42
C ASP A 20 -12.50 -27.60 21.92
N LYS A 21 -11.21 -27.84 22.27
CA LYS A 21 -10.75 -27.77 23.65
C LYS A 21 -10.86 -26.38 24.26
N LEU A 22 -10.48 -25.35 23.48
CA LEU A 22 -10.60 -23.95 23.90
C LEU A 22 -12.06 -23.54 24.07
N SER A 23 -12.92 -23.91 23.15
CA SER A 23 -14.35 -23.66 23.21
C SER A 23 -15.00 -24.31 24.42
N ALA A 24 -14.57 -25.53 24.78
CA ALA A 24 -15.02 -26.22 26.00
C ALA A 24 -14.62 -25.50 27.30
N LEU A 25 -13.56 -24.68 27.26
CA LEU A 25 -13.12 -23.80 28.35
C LEU A 25 -13.79 -22.42 28.32
N GLY A 26 -14.68 -22.16 27.35
CA GLY A 26 -15.32 -20.87 27.15
C GLY A 26 -14.44 -19.84 26.48
N LEU A 27 -13.32 -20.25 25.88
CA LEU A 27 -12.40 -19.41 25.14
C LEU A 27 -12.74 -19.48 23.64
N CYS A 28 -13.57 -18.55 23.16
CA CYS A 28 -14.04 -18.52 21.76
C CYS A 28 -13.42 -17.39 20.94
N GLU A 29 -12.67 -16.49 21.57
CA GLU A 29 -11.99 -15.39 20.91
C GLU A 29 -10.51 -15.72 20.73
N TYR A 30 -10.14 -16.19 19.55
CA TYR A 30 -8.76 -16.53 19.18
C TYR A 30 -8.49 -16.28 17.70
N VAL A 31 -7.22 -16.14 17.38
CA VAL A 31 -6.74 -16.00 16.01
C VAL A 31 -6.06 -17.31 15.58
N ILE A 32 -6.46 -17.85 14.45
CA ILE A 32 -5.80 -19.01 13.83
C ILE A 32 -4.81 -18.48 12.81
N GLU A 33 -3.57 -18.90 12.93
CA GLU A 33 -2.53 -18.64 11.92
C GLU A 33 -2.06 -19.97 11.37
N ASN A 34 -2.32 -20.22 10.08
CA ASN A 34 -1.82 -21.40 9.39
C ASN A 34 -1.39 -21.08 7.96
N GLU A 35 -0.50 -21.90 7.40
CA GLU A 35 0.02 -21.73 6.05
C GLU A 35 -1.07 -21.90 4.99
N SER A 36 -1.99 -22.84 5.17
CA SER A 36 -3.01 -23.14 4.15
C SER A 36 -4.03 -22.00 4.02
N ASP A 37 -4.48 -21.41 5.14
CA ASP A 37 -5.39 -20.26 5.11
C ASP A 37 -4.70 -19.04 4.51
N PHE A 38 -3.44 -18.82 4.85
CA PHE A 38 -2.63 -17.76 4.25
C PHE A 38 -2.51 -17.94 2.73
N ARG A 39 -2.18 -19.13 2.25
CA ARG A 39 -2.12 -19.45 0.81
C ARG A 39 -3.48 -19.28 0.13
N SER A 40 -4.54 -19.78 0.75
CA SER A 40 -5.91 -19.62 0.24
C SER A 40 -6.34 -18.16 0.17
N PHE A 41 -5.98 -17.36 1.18
CA PHE A 41 -6.21 -15.92 1.17
C PHE A 41 -5.50 -15.26 -0.02
N LEU A 42 -4.23 -15.59 -0.27
CA LEU A 42 -3.47 -15.06 -1.39
C LEU A 42 -4.07 -15.47 -2.74
N GLU A 43 -4.47 -16.74 -2.90
CA GLU A 43 -5.10 -17.23 -4.12
C GLU A 43 -6.45 -16.56 -4.41
N ASN A 44 -7.28 -16.38 -3.40
CA ASN A 44 -8.60 -15.76 -3.53
C ASN A 44 -8.53 -14.24 -3.78
N ASN A 45 -7.42 -13.61 -3.43
CA ASN A 45 -7.23 -12.17 -3.57
C ASN A 45 -6.19 -11.80 -4.64
N ARG A 46 -5.80 -12.71 -5.52
CA ARG A 46 -4.82 -12.47 -6.61
C ARG A 46 -5.13 -11.24 -7.46
N GLN A 47 -6.40 -10.90 -7.61
CA GLN A 47 -6.82 -9.69 -8.36
C GLN A 47 -6.39 -8.37 -7.69
N TYR A 48 -5.98 -8.41 -6.42
CA TYR A 48 -5.55 -7.23 -5.65
C TYR A 48 -4.05 -7.26 -5.31
N TRP A 49 -3.38 -8.42 -5.52
CA TRP A 49 -2.01 -8.67 -5.08
C TRP A 49 -1.27 -9.48 -6.14
N ASP A 50 -0.42 -8.84 -6.92
CA ASP A 50 0.47 -9.54 -7.87
C ASP A 50 1.72 -10.11 -7.20
N TYR A 51 2.03 -9.67 -5.98
CA TYR A 51 3.23 -10.03 -5.24
C TYR A 51 2.95 -10.19 -3.74
N VAL A 52 3.59 -11.18 -3.16
CA VAL A 52 3.66 -11.38 -1.71
C VAL A 52 5.12 -11.28 -1.30
N ASP A 53 5.41 -10.47 -0.30
CA ASP A 53 6.74 -10.33 0.24
C ASP A 53 7.27 -11.70 0.68
N LYS A 54 8.48 -12.07 0.21
CA LYS A 54 9.12 -13.35 0.56
C LYS A 54 9.31 -13.51 2.06
N GLU A 55 9.60 -12.42 2.78
CA GLU A 55 9.69 -12.45 4.24
C GLU A 55 8.34 -12.82 4.87
N LEU A 56 7.23 -12.40 4.27
CA LEU A 56 5.88 -12.75 4.73
C LEU A 56 5.56 -14.22 4.42
N GLU A 57 5.91 -14.73 3.24
CA GLU A 57 5.76 -16.16 2.91
C GLU A 57 6.61 -17.03 3.84
N GLU A 58 7.87 -16.67 4.08
CA GLU A 58 8.77 -17.39 5.00
C GLU A 58 8.25 -17.37 6.44
N LYS A 59 7.62 -16.26 6.87
CA LYS A 59 7.01 -16.09 8.20
C LYS A 59 5.84 -17.06 8.43
N TYR A 60 5.07 -17.38 7.40
CA TYR A 60 3.92 -18.30 7.48
C TYR A 60 4.25 -19.72 7.01
N ALA A 61 5.42 -19.98 6.44
CA ALA A 61 5.84 -21.30 6.01
C ALA A 61 5.91 -22.28 7.19
N GLY A 62 5.11 -23.35 7.14
CA GLY A 62 5.03 -24.38 8.17
C GLY A 62 4.36 -23.91 9.48
N VAL A 63 3.78 -22.71 9.52
CA VAL A 63 3.09 -22.22 10.71
C VAL A 63 1.71 -22.86 10.82
N SER A 64 1.39 -23.38 12.03
CA SER A 64 0.06 -23.80 12.43
C SER A 64 -0.09 -23.54 13.91
N ARG A 65 -0.76 -22.46 14.27
CA ARG A 65 -0.90 -22.04 15.67
C ARG A 65 -2.18 -21.28 15.94
N ILE A 66 -2.57 -21.28 17.21
CA ILE A 66 -3.70 -20.49 17.72
C ILE A 66 -3.16 -19.48 18.72
N LYS A 67 -3.59 -18.24 18.60
CA LYS A 67 -3.25 -17.14 19.49
C LYS A 67 -4.49 -16.65 20.24
N LEU A 68 -4.38 -16.46 21.53
CA LEU A 68 -5.40 -15.82 22.36
C LEU A 68 -4.73 -14.74 23.23
N TYR A 69 -5.54 -13.78 23.62
CA TYR A 69 -5.14 -12.67 24.46
C TYR A 69 -5.97 -12.67 25.74
N LEU A 70 -5.32 -12.93 26.87
CA LEU A 70 -5.96 -13.02 28.18
C LEU A 70 -5.65 -11.75 28.98
N ASN A 71 -6.65 -11.26 29.72
CA ASN A 71 -6.46 -10.14 30.65
C ASN A 71 -5.46 -10.47 31.76
N GLU A 72 -4.82 -9.46 32.35
CA GLU A 72 -4.01 -9.64 33.57
C GLU A 72 -4.82 -10.38 34.65
N GLY A 73 -4.16 -11.33 35.35
CA GLY A 73 -4.80 -12.13 36.40
C GLY A 73 -5.51 -13.40 35.90
N SER A 74 -5.28 -13.83 34.68
CA SER A 74 -5.90 -15.01 34.07
C SER A 74 -5.12 -16.32 34.34
N GLU A 75 -4.35 -16.43 35.45
CA GLU A 75 -3.56 -17.62 35.77
C GLU A 75 -4.43 -18.90 35.84
N ALA A 76 -5.66 -18.80 36.39
CA ALA A 76 -6.57 -19.91 36.42
C ALA A 76 -6.95 -20.43 35.02
N MET A 77 -7.00 -19.54 34.02
CA MET A 77 -7.28 -19.89 32.62
C MET A 77 -6.07 -20.55 31.97
N LEU A 78 -4.88 -20.10 32.27
CA LEU A 78 -3.63 -20.73 31.81
C LEU A 78 -3.52 -22.16 32.36
N ASP A 79 -3.87 -22.36 33.63
CA ASP A 79 -3.92 -23.71 34.23
C ASP A 79 -5.00 -24.58 33.56
N ALA A 80 -6.16 -24.02 33.23
CA ALA A 80 -7.21 -24.75 32.52
C ALA A 80 -6.74 -25.18 31.10
N ILE A 81 -6.09 -24.30 30.35
CA ILE A 81 -5.50 -24.62 29.04
C ILE A 81 -4.48 -25.75 29.16
N LYS A 82 -3.60 -25.67 30.15
CA LYS A 82 -2.59 -26.71 30.43
C LYS A 82 -3.24 -28.05 30.81
N ASN A 83 -4.27 -28.03 31.64
CA ASN A 83 -5.00 -29.23 32.08
C ASN A 83 -5.80 -29.87 30.92
N ALA A 84 -6.20 -29.10 29.92
CA ALA A 84 -6.80 -29.59 28.68
C ALA A 84 -5.75 -30.26 27.74
N GLY A 85 -4.50 -30.32 28.17
CA GLY A 85 -3.41 -30.97 27.44
C GLY A 85 -2.87 -30.09 26.28
N LEU A 86 -3.18 -28.80 26.26
CA LEU A 86 -2.65 -27.88 25.28
C LEU A 86 -1.29 -27.32 25.75
N LYS A 87 -0.27 -27.46 24.90
CA LYS A 87 1.05 -26.87 25.15
C LYS A 87 1.04 -25.45 24.59
N TYR A 88 1.50 -24.51 25.39
CA TYR A 88 1.52 -23.12 24.98
C TYR A 88 2.80 -22.40 25.45
N THR A 89 3.08 -21.30 24.81
CA THR A 89 4.05 -20.27 25.27
C THR A 89 3.27 -19.00 25.61
N THR A 90 3.81 -18.17 26.50
CA THR A 90 3.19 -16.90 26.87
C THR A 90 4.17 -15.75 26.72
N SER A 91 3.64 -14.61 26.30
CA SER A 91 4.34 -13.31 26.37
C SER A 91 3.39 -12.27 26.96
N VAL A 92 3.93 -11.25 27.62
CA VAL A 92 3.13 -10.12 28.07
C VAL A 92 3.18 -9.07 26.97
N VAL A 93 2.01 -8.66 26.51
CA VAL A 93 1.85 -7.64 25.48
C VAL A 93 1.10 -6.47 26.11
N ASP A 94 1.66 -5.26 25.99
CA ASP A 94 0.95 -4.03 26.37
C ASP A 94 0.29 -3.44 25.11
N ASP A 95 -0.96 -2.94 25.25
CA ASP A 95 -1.61 -2.19 24.15
C ASP A 95 -0.69 -1.08 23.61
N ALA A 96 0.01 -0.38 24.51
CA ALA A 96 0.96 0.65 24.15
C ALA A 96 2.19 0.11 23.37
N ASP A 97 2.61 -1.13 23.64
CA ASP A 97 3.70 -1.79 22.92
C ASP A 97 3.24 -2.25 21.55
N TRP A 98 1.97 -2.66 21.42
CA TRP A 98 1.39 -3.09 20.14
C TRP A 98 1.18 -1.90 19.19
N GLU A 99 0.62 -0.80 19.69
CA GLU A 99 0.43 0.45 18.93
C GLU A 99 1.75 1.12 18.52
N ASN A 100 2.83 0.92 19.27
CA ASN A 100 4.07 1.64 19.05
C ASN A 100 5.23 0.79 18.54
N ASN A 101 5.20 -0.55 18.69
CA ASN A 101 6.32 -1.40 18.28
C ASN A 101 6.56 -1.39 16.76
N TRP A 102 5.53 -1.24 15.95
CA TRP A 102 5.68 -1.14 14.50
C TRP A 102 6.26 0.21 14.08
N LYS A 103 6.01 1.30 14.84
CA LYS A 103 6.52 2.65 14.54
C LYS A 103 8.05 2.71 14.52
N GLN A 104 8.74 1.91 15.34
CA GLN A 104 10.20 1.86 15.38
C GLN A 104 10.84 1.35 14.07
N TYR A 105 10.10 0.61 13.26
CA TYR A 105 10.57 0.08 11.97
C TYR A 105 10.44 1.09 10.83
N TYR A 106 9.61 2.12 11.01
CA TYR A 106 9.46 3.19 10.04
C TYR A 106 10.42 4.32 10.34
N LYS A 107 11.48 4.42 9.54
CA LYS A 107 12.49 5.47 9.63
C LYS A 107 12.36 6.43 8.47
N PRO A 108 12.82 7.70 8.62
CA PRO A 108 12.90 8.62 7.51
C PRO A 108 13.64 7.99 6.33
N LEU A 109 13.08 8.11 5.14
CA LEU A 109 13.60 7.51 3.91
C LEU A 109 13.90 8.60 2.88
N GLU A 110 15.17 8.76 2.52
CA GLU A 110 15.56 9.63 1.43
C GLU A 110 15.18 9.02 0.08
N ILE A 111 14.51 9.81 -0.77
CA ILE A 111 14.10 9.39 -2.12
C ILE A 111 14.64 10.38 -3.13
N GLY A 112 15.50 9.90 -4.02
CA GLY A 112 16.24 10.75 -4.94
C GLY A 112 16.99 11.87 -4.23
N ASP A 113 17.11 13.02 -4.89
CA ASP A 113 17.91 14.13 -4.37
C ASP A 113 17.07 15.18 -3.61
N ARG A 114 15.75 15.20 -3.79
CA ARG A 114 14.89 16.30 -3.35
C ARG A 114 13.87 15.96 -2.28
N LEU A 115 13.51 14.69 -2.09
CA LEU A 115 12.49 14.26 -1.15
C LEU A 115 13.08 13.46 0.01
N ILE A 116 12.43 13.57 1.17
CA ILE A 116 12.57 12.65 2.29
C ILE A 116 11.17 12.32 2.83
N VAL A 117 10.82 11.03 2.84
CA VAL A 117 9.58 10.55 3.48
C VAL A 117 9.82 10.46 4.97
N VAL A 118 8.96 11.10 5.75
CA VAL A 118 9.10 11.20 7.21
C VAL A 118 7.80 10.73 7.85
N PRO A 119 7.82 9.67 8.68
CA PRO A 119 6.66 9.28 9.46
C PRO A 119 6.17 10.44 10.34
N GLU A 120 4.86 10.54 10.59
CA GLU A 120 4.24 11.63 11.35
C GLU A 120 4.93 11.90 12.69
N TRP A 121 5.32 10.84 13.42
CA TRP A 121 5.90 10.89 14.77
C TRP A 121 7.42 11.09 14.80
N GLU A 122 8.09 11.15 13.63
CA GLU A 122 9.56 11.21 13.57
C GLU A 122 10.02 12.61 13.21
N GLU A 123 11.09 13.05 13.91
CA GLU A 123 11.82 14.25 13.51
C GLU A 123 13.20 13.84 12.98
N THR A 124 13.63 14.48 11.89
CA THR A 124 14.89 14.16 11.24
C THR A 124 15.54 15.40 10.65
N ASP A 125 16.85 15.34 10.43
CA ASP A 125 17.54 16.34 9.62
C ASP A 125 17.13 16.14 8.16
N LEU A 126 16.60 17.19 7.54
CA LEU A 126 16.12 17.16 6.17
C LEU A 126 17.25 17.15 5.13
N ASN A 127 18.47 17.48 5.50
CA ASN A 127 19.63 17.55 4.60
C ASN A 127 19.35 18.35 3.32
N GLY A 128 18.54 19.42 3.42
CA GLY A 128 18.11 20.24 2.28
C GLY A 128 17.01 19.65 1.40
N ARG A 129 16.45 18.50 1.77
CA ARG A 129 15.32 17.86 1.08
C ARG A 129 13.97 18.43 1.55
N VAL A 130 12.97 18.26 0.71
CA VAL A 130 11.57 18.57 1.04
C VAL A 130 10.96 17.40 1.81
N PRO A 131 10.42 17.61 3.01
CA PRO A 131 9.77 16.54 3.75
C PRO A 131 8.41 16.18 3.12
N LEU A 132 8.15 14.89 3.01
CA LEU A 132 6.87 14.28 2.70
C LEU A 132 6.42 13.51 3.94
N ARG A 133 5.55 14.11 4.75
CA ARG A 133 5.07 13.53 6.01
C ARG A 133 3.89 12.60 5.76
N LEU A 134 3.91 11.43 6.36
CA LEU A 134 2.85 10.42 6.23
C LEU A 134 2.61 9.70 7.56
N ASP A 135 1.36 9.34 7.79
CA ASP A 135 1.05 8.24 8.69
C ASP A 135 1.11 6.92 7.89
N PRO A 136 2.08 6.04 8.17
CA PRO A 136 2.22 4.76 7.47
C PRO A 136 1.06 3.79 7.67
N GLY A 137 0.09 4.08 8.51
CA GLY A 137 -1.17 3.39 8.78
C GLY A 137 -1.38 2.00 8.16
N LEU A 138 -2.63 1.64 7.91
CA LEU A 138 -3.01 0.35 7.34
C LEU A 138 -3.11 0.36 5.79
N MET A 139 -2.80 1.47 5.12
CA MET A 139 -2.88 1.56 3.65
C MET A 139 -1.50 1.43 3.00
N PHE A 140 -1.50 0.84 1.79
CA PHE A 140 -0.31 0.73 0.94
C PHE A 140 0.23 2.11 0.56
N GLY A 141 1.57 2.21 0.40
CA GLY A 141 2.21 3.47 -0.02
C GLY A 141 2.93 4.19 1.12
N THR A 142 3.78 3.46 1.87
CA THR A 142 4.63 4.03 2.93
C THR A 142 5.93 4.67 2.41
N GLY A 143 6.20 4.52 1.11
CA GLY A 143 7.42 5.01 0.46
C GLY A 143 8.59 4.01 0.42
N SER A 144 8.57 2.96 1.24
CA SER A 144 9.65 1.96 1.28
C SER A 144 9.66 1.01 0.08
N HIS A 145 8.52 0.80 -0.56
CA HIS A 145 8.41 -0.12 -1.69
C HIS A 145 9.09 0.45 -2.95
N ALA A 146 9.81 -0.40 -3.70
CA ALA A 146 10.54 -0.02 -4.91
C ALA A 146 9.66 0.74 -5.92
N THR A 147 8.42 0.30 -6.14
CA THR A 147 7.49 0.96 -7.06
C THR A 147 7.18 2.40 -6.69
N THR A 148 7.02 2.67 -5.40
CA THR A 148 6.76 4.02 -4.89
C THR A 148 8.01 4.89 -5.00
N ARG A 149 9.20 4.34 -4.67
CA ARG A 149 10.48 5.04 -4.84
C ARG A 149 10.68 5.45 -6.30
N MET A 150 10.56 4.52 -7.24
CA MET A 150 10.71 4.80 -8.69
C MET A 150 9.75 5.89 -9.18
N CYS A 151 8.48 5.86 -8.76
CA CYS A 151 7.51 6.91 -9.13
C CYS A 151 7.88 8.28 -8.57
N LEU A 152 8.27 8.36 -7.29
CA LEU A 152 8.68 9.61 -6.65
C LEU A 152 10.01 10.15 -7.22
N GLU A 153 10.96 9.30 -7.57
CA GLU A 153 12.18 9.69 -8.27
C GLU A 153 11.89 10.19 -9.69
N ALA A 154 10.99 9.51 -10.41
CA ALA A 154 10.55 9.96 -11.71
C ALA A 154 9.91 11.34 -11.66
N LEU A 155 9.06 11.62 -10.66
CA LEU A 155 8.46 12.93 -10.42
C LEU A 155 9.51 14.04 -10.26
N GLN A 156 10.60 13.77 -9.56
CA GLN A 156 11.66 14.75 -9.32
C GLN A 156 12.42 15.17 -10.60
N SER A 157 12.29 14.39 -11.67
CA SER A 157 12.88 14.72 -12.97
C SER A 157 12.11 15.81 -13.73
N TYR A 158 10.94 16.23 -13.22
CA TYR A 158 10.08 17.22 -13.86
C TYR A 158 10.00 18.51 -13.05
N ALA A 159 9.85 19.63 -13.76
CA ALA A 159 9.50 20.90 -13.14
C ALA A 159 8.01 20.86 -12.79
N LEU A 160 7.69 20.78 -11.50
CA LEU A 160 6.32 20.60 -11.01
C LEU A 160 5.59 21.94 -10.75
N ASP A 161 6.29 23.05 -10.75
CA ASP A 161 5.71 24.37 -10.51
C ASP A 161 4.51 24.61 -11.43
N GLY A 162 3.35 24.90 -10.83
CA GLY A 162 2.11 25.16 -11.54
C GLY A 162 1.45 23.95 -12.20
N LYS A 163 2.05 22.75 -12.12
CA LYS A 163 1.54 21.55 -12.76
C LYS A 163 0.33 20.97 -12.07
N ARG A 164 -0.58 20.39 -12.87
CA ARG A 164 -1.76 19.66 -12.40
C ARG A 164 -1.49 18.16 -12.49
N VAL A 165 -1.76 17.44 -11.42
CA VAL A 165 -1.46 16.01 -11.27
C VAL A 165 -2.75 15.22 -11.09
N LEU A 166 -2.81 14.03 -11.70
CA LEU A 166 -3.85 13.03 -11.46
C LEU A 166 -3.16 11.76 -10.92
N ASP A 167 -3.67 11.25 -9.81
CA ASP A 167 -3.14 10.05 -9.13
C ASP A 167 -4.20 8.96 -9.11
N LEU A 168 -4.03 7.93 -9.95
CA LEU A 168 -4.97 6.83 -10.17
C LEU A 168 -4.54 5.61 -9.35
N GLY A 169 -5.40 5.15 -8.42
CA GLY A 169 -5.03 4.20 -7.39
C GLY A 169 -4.14 4.88 -6.34
N CYS A 170 -4.62 6.00 -5.79
CA CYS A 170 -3.78 6.87 -4.97
C CYS A 170 -3.40 6.29 -3.60
N GLY A 171 -4.12 5.28 -3.08
CA GLY A 171 -3.85 4.64 -1.79
C GLY A 171 -3.71 5.65 -0.65
N SER A 172 -2.54 5.70 -0.03
CA SER A 172 -2.20 6.69 1.02
C SER A 172 -2.08 8.14 0.53
N GLY A 173 -2.08 8.35 -0.79
CA GLY A 173 -1.87 9.65 -1.42
C GLY A 173 -0.40 10.05 -1.59
N ILE A 174 0.54 9.16 -1.27
CA ILE A 174 1.97 9.49 -1.24
C ILE A 174 2.49 10.13 -2.54
N LEU A 175 2.04 9.64 -3.71
CA LEU A 175 2.51 10.18 -4.99
C LEU A 175 1.91 11.55 -5.27
N GLY A 176 0.59 11.69 -5.09
CA GLY A 176 -0.10 12.97 -5.27
C GLY A 176 0.38 14.05 -4.30
N ILE A 177 0.53 13.72 -3.01
CA ILE A 177 1.07 14.62 -1.98
C ILE A 177 2.53 14.93 -2.28
N GLY A 178 3.34 13.91 -2.68
CA GLY A 178 4.72 14.09 -3.11
C GLY A 178 4.86 15.09 -4.25
N ALA A 179 3.97 15.03 -5.25
CA ALA A 179 3.94 16.02 -6.32
C ALA A 179 3.60 17.43 -5.81
N LEU A 180 2.66 17.55 -4.86
CA LEU A 180 2.24 18.84 -4.28
C LEU A 180 3.33 19.49 -3.43
N VAL A 181 4.08 18.73 -2.62
CA VAL A 181 5.20 19.27 -1.84
C VAL A 181 6.40 19.64 -2.73
N LEU A 182 6.54 19.00 -3.89
CA LEU A 182 7.54 19.35 -4.89
C LEU A 182 7.16 20.55 -5.77
N GLY A 183 5.97 21.14 -5.59
CA GLY A 183 5.56 22.40 -6.26
C GLY A 183 4.35 22.29 -7.20
N ALA A 184 3.73 21.11 -7.37
CA ALA A 184 2.53 21.00 -8.18
C ALA A 184 1.40 21.91 -7.64
N SER A 185 0.64 22.52 -8.52
CA SER A 185 -0.42 23.46 -8.15
C SER A 185 -1.63 22.75 -7.55
N SER A 186 -2.00 21.61 -8.10
CA SER A 186 -3.13 20.81 -7.64
C SER A 186 -2.97 19.33 -8.01
N CYS A 187 -3.61 18.48 -7.21
CA CYS A 187 -3.73 17.07 -7.46
C CYS A 187 -5.19 16.62 -7.33
N VAL A 188 -5.57 15.67 -8.17
CA VAL A 188 -6.81 14.91 -8.02
C VAL A 188 -6.40 13.44 -7.84
N GLY A 189 -6.89 12.81 -6.78
CA GLY A 189 -6.70 11.38 -6.52
C GLY A 189 -7.98 10.59 -6.80
N CYS A 190 -7.82 9.32 -7.14
CA CYS A 190 -8.91 8.37 -7.25
C CYS A 190 -8.45 6.99 -6.77
N ASP A 191 -9.26 6.32 -5.94
CA ASP A 191 -9.00 4.97 -5.49
C ASP A 191 -10.29 4.17 -5.40
N ILE A 192 -10.20 2.84 -5.55
CA ILE A 192 -11.36 1.95 -5.40
C ILE A 192 -11.78 1.79 -3.93
N ASP A 193 -10.85 1.96 -2.99
CA ASP A 193 -11.11 1.89 -1.56
C ASP A 193 -11.91 3.13 -1.10
N PRO A 194 -13.12 2.94 -0.54
CA PRO A 194 -13.92 4.06 -0.03
C PRO A 194 -13.28 4.82 1.13
N LYS A 195 -12.26 4.27 1.78
CA LYS A 195 -11.52 4.94 2.87
C LYS A 195 -10.41 5.86 2.35
N ALA A 196 -9.97 5.69 1.11
CA ALA A 196 -8.86 6.47 0.55
C ALA A 196 -9.06 7.99 0.66
N PRO A 197 -10.24 8.58 0.40
CA PRO A 197 -10.42 10.01 0.55
C PRO A 197 -10.05 10.55 1.93
N ASP A 198 -10.46 9.87 3.00
CA ASP A 198 -10.17 10.30 4.38
C ASP A 198 -8.68 10.16 4.69
N VAL A 199 -8.09 9.01 4.38
CA VAL A 199 -6.66 8.74 4.61
C VAL A 199 -5.75 9.72 3.85
N VAL A 200 -6.06 9.99 2.59
CA VAL A 200 -5.28 10.93 1.78
C VAL A 200 -5.40 12.35 2.32
N MET A 201 -6.57 12.77 2.79
CA MET A 201 -6.76 14.11 3.35
C MET A 201 -6.06 14.27 4.70
N ASP A 202 -6.01 13.22 5.54
CA ASP A 202 -5.26 13.21 6.79
C ASP A 202 -3.75 13.35 6.50
N ASN A 203 -3.21 12.56 5.58
CA ASN A 203 -1.82 12.68 5.14
C ASN A 203 -1.49 14.04 4.49
N ALA A 204 -2.43 14.60 3.72
CA ALA A 204 -2.28 15.93 3.14
C ALA A 204 -2.18 17.01 4.21
N ALA A 205 -2.98 16.90 5.27
CA ALA A 205 -2.98 17.84 6.40
C ALA A 205 -1.62 17.87 7.13
N LEU A 206 -0.93 16.71 7.25
CA LEU A 206 0.44 16.63 7.80
C LEU A 206 1.46 17.46 6.99
N ASN A 207 1.16 17.73 5.72
CA ASN A 207 1.99 18.50 4.80
C ASN A 207 1.46 19.93 4.56
N GLY A 208 0.46 20.38 5.32
CA GLY A 208 -0.15 21.69 5.15
C GLY A 208 -0.93 21.87 3.84
N ILE A 209 -1.39 20.76 3.24
CA ILE A 209 -2.13 20.75 1.98
C ILE A 209 -3.62 20.64 2.28
N GLY A 210 -4.40 21.60 1.80
CA GLY A 210 -5.86 21.64 1.97
C GLY A 210 -6.64 21.15 0.74
N ALA A 211 -7.97 21.08 0.91
CA ALA A 211 -8.91 20.65 -0.13
C ALA A 211 -9.00 21.61 -1.34
N ASP A 212 -8.39 22.78 -1.26
CA ASP A 212 -8.23 23.72 -2.38
C ASP A 212 -7.19 23.21 -3.40
N ARG A 213 -6.21 22.42 -2.95
CA ARG A 213 -5.14 21.87 -3.79
C ARG A 213 -5.27 20.37 -4.06
N LEU A 214 -5.96 19.63 -3.20
CA LEU A 214 -6.11 18.17 -3.32
C LEU A 214 -7.60 17.78 -3.22
N LYS A 215 -8.05 16.96 -4.17
CA LYS A 215 -9.37 16.32 -4.13
C LYS A 215 -9.21 14.84 -4.38
N VAL A 216 -9.99 14.02 -3.67
CA VAL A 216 -9.94 12.56 -3.82
C VAL A 216 -11.35 12.01 -4.02
N TYR A 217 -11.46 11.05 -4.92
CA TYR A 217 -12.70 10.37 -5.25
C TYR A 217 -12.54 8.86 -4.98
N ALA A 218 -13.56 8.26 -4.39
CA ALA A 218 -13.63 6.82 -4.26
C ALA A 218 -14.45 6.22 -5.42
N GLY A 219 -13.95 5.13 -6.02
CA GLY A 219 -14.68 4.37 -7.03
C GLY A 219 -13.81 3.67 -8.05
N ASP A 220 -14.43 2.84 -8.87
CA ASP A 220 -13.78 2.05 -9.93
C ASP A 220 -13.51 2.91 -11.17
N ILE A 221 -12.26 3.30 -11.38
CA ILE A 221 -11.84 4.11 -12.54
C ILE A 221 -12.06 3.38 -13.88
N ILE A 222 -12.06 2.05 -13.89
CA ILE A 222 -12.23 1.25 -15.11
C ILE A 222 -13.71 1.10 -15.45
N GLY A 223 -14.54 0.70 -14.48
CA GLY A 223 -15.96 0.41 -14.69
C GLY A 223 -16.83 1.67 -14.73
N ASP A 224 -16.51 2.73 -14.00
CA ASP A 224 -17.36 3.91 -13.82
C ASP A 224 -16.99 5.08 -14.75
N ALA A 225 -17.73 5.20 -15.85
CA ALA A 225 -17.57 6.33 -16.78
C ALA A 225 -18.03 7.67 -16.19
N ALA A 226 -18.92 7.68 -15.19
CA ALA A 226 -19.35 8.93 -14.54
C ALA A 226 -18.24 9.45 -13.64
N LEU A 227 -17.60 8.56 -12.90
CA LEU A 227 -16.41 8.89 -12.10
C LEU A 227 -15.30 9.48 -13.01
N ARG A 228 -14.97 8.81 -14.12
CA ARG A 228 -13.96 9.33 -15.07
C ARG A 228 -14.26 10.77 -15.53
N ARG A 229 -15.52 11.10 -15.78
CA ARG A 229 -15.91 12.47 -16.15
C ARG A 229 -15.73 13.46 -15.00
N SER A 230 -15.98 13.04 -13.76
CA SER A 230 -15.85 13.92 -12.58
C SER A 230 -14.40 14.27 -12.24
N LEU A 231 -13.44 13.43 -12.63
CA LEU A 231 -12.01 13.71 -12.42
C LEU A 231 -11.50 14.89 -13.26
N GLY A 232 -12.20 15.26 -14.33
CA GLY A 232 -11.76 16.35 -15.21
C GLY A 232 -10.68 15.93 -16.21
N THR A 233 -10.00 16.93 -16.81
CA THR A 233 -9.01 16.74 -17.88
C THR A 233 -7.88 17.76 -17.79
N GLY A 234 -6.86 17.63 -18.67
CA GLY A 234 -5.80 18.62 -18.80
C GLY A 234 -4.73 18.52 -17.70
N TYR A 235 -4.44 17.31 -17.24
CA TYR A 235 -3.36 17.05 -16.29
C TYR A 235 -2.02 17.00 -17.01
N ASP A 236 -1.02 17.63 -16.40
CA ASP A 236 0.36 17.62 -16.91
C ASP A 236 1.07 16.31 -16.58
N ILE A 237 0.71 15.70 -15.45
CA ILE A 237 1.25 14.42 -15.01
C ILE A 237 0.09 13.54 -14.57
N VAL A 238 0.08 12.30 -15.06
CA VAL A 238 -0.81 11.24 -14.59
C VAL A 238 0.05 10.17 -13.95
N LEU A 239 -0.33 9.71 -12.77
CA LEU A 239 0.33 8.69 -11.99
C LEU A 239 -0.57 7.47 -11.86
N ALA A 240 0.01 6.27 -11.88
CA ALA A 240 -0.67 5.05 -11.51
C ALA A 240 0.36 4.05 -10.97
N ASN A 241 0.37 3.84 -9.65
CA ASN A 241 1.18 2.81 -9.01
C ASN A 241 0.24 1.70 -8.51
N ILE A 242 -0.12 0.81 -9.42
CA ILE A 242 -1.14 -0.24 -9.22
C ILE A 242 -0.73 -1.51 -9.95
N VAL A 243 -1.41 -2.62 -9.66
CA VAL A 243 -1.07 -3.93 -10.24
C VAL A 243 -1.29 -3.98 -11.76
N SER A 244 -0.51 -4.81 -12.43
CA SER A 244 -0.50 -4.96 -13.90
C SER A 244 -1.87 -5.25 -14.50
N ASP A 245 -2.70 -6.07 -13.81
CA ASP A 245 -4.04 -6.43 -14.27
C ASP A 245 -5.01 -5.25 -14.29
N VAL A 246 -4.70 -4.19 -13.54
CA VAL A 246 -5.46 -2.92 -13.56
C VAL A 246 -4.85 -1.94 -14.55
N ILE A 247 -3.51 -1.87 -14.68
CA ILE A 247 -2.85 -0.97 -15.65
C ILE A 247 -3.25 -1.31 -17.08
N ILE A 248 -3.31 -2.60 -17.44
CA ILE A 248 -3.62 -3.04 -18.81
C ILE A 248 -4.98 -2.51 -19.30
N PRO A 249 -6.10 -2.73 -18.61
CA PRO A 249 -7.39 -2.14 -19.02
C PRO A 249 -7.48 -0.63 -18.80
N LEU A 250 -6.69 -0.04 -17.91
CA LEU A 250 -6.64 1.39 -17.66
C LEU A 250 -5.94 2.15 -18.81
N ALA A 251 -4.90 1.58 -19.42
CA ALA A 251 -4.06 2.26 -20.40
C ALA A 251 -4.86 3.01 -21.52
N PRO A 252 -5.89 2.43 -22.17
CA PRO A 252 -6.68 3.13 -23.19
C PRO A 252 -7.56 4.25 -22.60
N LEU A 253 -7.76 4.28 -21.28
CA LEU A 253 -8.63 5.25 -20.60
C LEU A 253 -7.87 6.49 -20.09
N VAL A 254 -6.53 6.47 -20.12
CA VAL A 254 -5.68 7.55 -19.53
C VAL A 254 -5.63 8.78 -20.42
N ARG A 255 -5.56 8.62 -21.75
CA ARG A 255 -5.36 9.74 -22.68
C ARG A 255 -6.35 10.92 -22.51
N PRO A 256 -7.66 10.70 -22.27
CA PRO A 256 -8.61 11.80 -22.08
C PRO A 256 -8.29 12.72 -20.89
N PHE A 257 -7.56 12.25 -19.90
CA PHE A 257 -7.15 13.06 -18.74
C PHE A 257 -5.97 13.97 -19.03
N MET A 258 -5.13 13.62 -20.00
CA MET A 258 -3.82 14.23 -20.23
C MET A 258 -3.91 15.54 -21.01
N ALA A 259 -3.08 16.50 -20.62
CA ALA A 259 -2.72 17.65 -21.46
C ALA A 259 -1.87 17.18 -22.67
N GLN A 260 -1.66 18.06 -23.66
CA GLN A 260 -0.95 17.69 -24.89
C GLN A 260 0.48 17.17 -24.65
N SER A 261 1.22 17.80 -23.75
CA SER A 261 2.61 17.43 -23.41
C SER A 261 2.73 16.67 -22.09
N ALA A 262 1.65 16.05 -21.64
CA ALA A 262 1.61 15.36 -20.37
C ALA A 262 2.46 14.09 -20.35
N VAL A 263 2.85 13.70 -19.15
CA VAL A 263 3.58 12.47 -18.85
C VAL A 263 2.68 11.52 -18.08
N PHE A 264 2.72 10.24 -18.45
CA PHE A 264 2.12 9.16 -17.69
C PHE A 264 3.22 8.32 -17.04
N ILE A 265 3.25 8.28 -15.70
CA ILE A 265 4.18 7.48 -14.91
C ILE A 265 3.39 6.35 -14.30
N THR A 266 3.74 5.10 -14.61
CA THR A 266 3.06 3.93 -14.08
C THR A 266 4.03 2.89 -13.56
N SER A 267 3.73 2.32 -12.39
CA SER A 267 4.50 1.30 -11.71
C SER A 267 3.56 0.31 -10.98
N GLY A 268 4.12 -0.59 -10.17
CA GLY A 268 3.38 -1.73 -9.61
C GLY A 268 3.38 -2.93 -10.57
N ILE A 269 4.37 -2.97 -11.45
CA ILE A 269 4.52 -3.98 -12.50
C ILE A 269 5.62 -4.94 -12.05
N ILE A 270 5.25 -6.18 -11.76
CA ILE A 270 6.19 -7.22 -11.32
C ILE A 270 6.90 -7.87 -12.52
N ASP A 271 8.08 -8.44 -12.29
CA ASP A 271 8.82 -9.26 -13.25
C ASP A 271 7.92 -10.30 -13.92
N GLY A 272 8.04 -10.43 -15.25
CA GLY A 272 7.22 -11.34 -16.07
C GLY A 272 5.91 -10.71 -16.58
N ARG A 273 5.49 -9.53 -16.06
CA ARG A 273 4.31 -8.80 -16.54
C ARG A 273 4.68 -7.51 -17.30
N GLU A 274 5.95 -7.14 -17.30
CA GLU A 274 6.46 -5.91 -17.93
C GLU A 274 6.16 -5.84 -19.44
N SER A 275 6.28 -6.97 -20.12
CA SER A 275 6.03 -7.09 -21.56
C SER A 275 4.55 -6.88 -21.91
N ASP A 276 3.64 -7.42 -21.10
CA ASP A 276 2.18 -7.31 -21.29
C ASP A 276 1.74 -5.87 -21.10
N VAL A 277 2.22 -5.22 -20.03
CA VAL A 277 1.93 -3.83 -19.74
C VAL A 277 2.50 -2.91 -20.83
N ALA A 278 3.75 -3.14 -21.25
CA ALA A 278 4.37 -2.36 -22.34
C ALA A 278 3.59 -2.50 -23.65
N ALA A 279 3.09 -3.70 -23.96
CA ALA A 279 2.27 -3.94 -25.16
C ALA A 279 0.92 -3.20 -25.06
N ALA A 280 0.26 -3.21 -23.89
CA ALA A 280 -0.98 -2.49 -23.65
C ALA A 280 -0.80 -0.97 -23.77
N LEU A 281 0.25 -0.42 -23.19
CA LEU A 281 0.58 1.01 -23.27
C LEU A 281 0.82 1.44 -24.72
N ARG A 282 1.63 0.69 -25.49
CA ARG A 282 1.84 0.98 -26.92
C ARG A 282 0.58 0.85 -27.75
N SER A 283 -0.24 -0.17 -27.49
CA SER A 283 -1.54 -0.37 -28.17
C SER A 283 -2.53 0.75 -27.87
N ALA A 284 -2.44 1.36 -26.68
CA ALA A 284 -3.21 2.53 -26.31
C ALA A 284 -2.67 3.84 -26.92
N GLY A 285 -1.55 3.81 -27.63
CA GLY A 285 -0.94 4.98 -28.29
C GLY A 285 0.12 5.70 -27.46
N PHE A 286 0.64 5.06 -26.41
CA PHE A 286 1.75 5.61 -25.63
C PHE A 286 3.11 5.20 -26.21
N GLU A 287 4.06 6.13 -26.18
CA GLU A 287 5.49 5.88 -26.32
C GLU A 287 6.12 5.78 -24.94
N ILE A 288 6.88 4.71 -24.70
CA ILE A 288 7.63 4.52 -23.45
C ILE A 288 8.96 5.24 -23.58
N GLU A 289 9.12 6.40 -22.92
CA GLU A 289 10.35 7.19 -22.95
C GLU A 289 11.44 6.61 -22.05
N LYS A 290 11.02 6.06 -20.86
CA LYS A 290 11.95 5.46 -19.90
C LYS A 290 11.34 4.21 -19.30
N HIS A 291 12.19 3.26 -18.99
CA HIS A 291 11.89 2.06 -18.25
C HIS A 291 12.87 2.00 -17.07
N LEU A 292 12.32 2.06 -15.85
CA LEU A 292 13.07 1.88 -14.62
C LEU A 292 12.79 0.47 -14.08
N HIS A 293 13.81 -0.13 -13.46
CA HIS A 293 13.71 -1.45 -12.84
C HIS A 293 14.49 -1.44 -11.53
N GLU A 294 13.84 -1.81 -10.47
CA GLU A 294 14.42 -1.91 -9.14
C GLU A 294 13.87 -3.15 -8.45
N GLU A 295 14.75 -4.03 -7.97
CA GLU A 295 14.39 -5.35 -7.44
C GLU A 295 13.62 -6.16 -8.50
N GLU A 296 12.42 -6.67 -8.20
CA GLU A 296 11.51 -7.35 -9.13
C GLU A 296 10.43 -6.43 -9.73
N TRP A 297 10.58 -5.11 -9.66
CA TRP A 297 9.56 -4.14 -10.04
C TRP A 297 9.99 -3.24 -11.17
N HIS A 298 9.01 -2.89 -12.00
CA HIS A 298 9.20 -2.00 -13.14
C HIS A 298 8.36 -0.74 -13.03
N CYS A 299 8.89 0.36 -13.59
CA CYS A 299 8.19 1.61 -13.76
C CYS A 299 8.37 2.11 -15.19
N TYR A 300 7.29 2.51 -15.84
CA TYR A 300 7.29 3.11 -17.15
C TYR A 300 6.94 4.58 -17.09
N ILE A 301 7.72 5.39 -17.82
CA ILE A 301 7.47 6.80 -18.06
C ILE A 301 7.08 6.95 -19.51
N CYS A 302 5.85 7.40 -19.78
CA CYS A 302 5.25 7.38 -21.09
C CYS A 302 4.77 8.77 -21.51
N ARG A 303 4.80 9.01 -22.82
CA ARG A 303 4.09 10.13 -23.45
C ARG A 303 3.10 9.61 -24.48
N TRP A 304 2.13 10.42 -24.77
CA TRP A 304 1.28 10.15 -25.93
C TRP A 304 2.10 10.31 -27.19
N ALA A 305 2.12 9.29 -28.04
CA ALA A 305 2.76 9.39 -29.35
C ALA A 305 2.01 10.43 -30.17
N ASP A 306 2.65 11.56 -30.47
CA ASP A 306 2.12 12.50 -31.46
C ASP A 306 2.06 11.76 -32.78
N THR A 307 0.86 11.35 -33.22
CA THR A 307 0.68 10.95 -34.62
C THR A 307 0.98 12.18 -35.45
N ALA A 308 2.17 12.22 -36.02
CA ALA A 308 2.53 13.24 -36.98
C ALA A 308 1.42 13.32 -38.02
N SER A 309 0.80 14.48 -38.11
CA SER A 309 -0.23 14.86 -39.09
C SER A 309 0.32 14.82 -40.49
#